data_16d345de116f52588e8f34591a5ed3ad
#
_entry.id   16d345de116f52588e8f34591a5ed3ad
#
_cell.length_a   1.000
_cell.length_b   1.000
_cell.length_c   1.000
_cell.angle_alpha   90.00
_cell.angle_beta   90.00
_cell.angle_gamma   90.00
#
_symmetry.space_group_name_H-M   'P 1'
#
loop_
_entity.id
_entity.type
_entity.pdbx_description
1 polymer ?
#
loop_
_entity_poly.entity_id
_entity_poly.type
_entity_poly.pdbx_seq_one_letter_code
_entity_poly.pdbx_strand_id
1 'polypeptide(L)'
;MRYSFIYKVMGLCYNYFTKHTQRIVNYNIFIKIVLMKVKRMTDVFSIQDFKFPTNFLWGSAVAGHQVEGNNIHSNNWYNEQQTLKVNPNYEVSGMACNHYNMYREDVLLLKELGHRAFRLSIEWARIEPEEGRFSQTELDHYIRELAFLKENGIQTFVTMVHFSVPLWFAKKGDFSNLENIKYFERFLNYVVPKISRYVDFWNVLNEFNLGSTQQKLDFKFNSVFFHARGYHIIKQYSDKPISSAHALVQYYGRRQNDVFDVTMQHYNDIINHEFFFHAMRTGELVLPHKDGVFDKELKNTVDFWSINLYTRDIVDARKKDFRGERYDFTKTRMLPMNFYLDEFYPECVYHNLNRLLDKPVYITENGCSCYDDDFRIVYLAEYLSAMNEAIKSGVDLRGYLYWSFLDNYEWSTYIPKFGLVEVDYENSFKRTPKPSAYFYKEIIENNGFSQKILKKYLKNMPRVDTSLPIII
;
A
#
# COMPACT_ATOMS: atom_id res chain seq x y z
N MET A 1 6.07 -2.70 15.84
CA MET A 1 5.56 -1.69 16.77
C MET A 1 4.37 -0.86 16.26
N ARG A 2 4.11 -0.71 14.96
CA ARG A 2 2.74 -0.41 14.51
C ARG A 2 1.80 -1.54 14.94
N TYR A 3 2.28 -2.75 14.92
CA TYR A 3 1.61 -3.93 15.47
C TYR A 3 1.35 -3.81 16.98
N SER A 4 2.34 -3.39 17.79
CA SER A 4 2.13 -3.16 19.21
C SER A 4 1.14 -2.02 19.50
N PHE A 5 1.04 -1.02 18.61
CA PHE A 5 0.08 0.08 18.78
C PHE A 5 -1.31 -0.32 18.26
N ILE A 6 -1.40 -1.02 17.13
CA ILE A 6 -2.65 -1.65 16.66
C ILE A 6 -3.12 -2.65 17.71
N TYR A 7 -2.26 -3.50 18.25
CA TYR A 7 -2.59 -4.42 19.37
C TYR A 7 -2.97 -3.70 20.65
N LYS A 8 -2.31 -2.60 21.00
CA LYS A 8 -2.73 -1.80 22.15
C LYS A 8 -4.07 -1.10 21.93
N VAL A 9 -4.32 -0.61 20.72
CA VAL A 9 -5.61 0.01 20.37
C VAL A 9 -6.68 -1.07 20.21
N MET A 10 -6.41 -2.21 19.56
CA MET A 10 -7.35 -3.33 19.48
C MET A 10 -7.57 -3.99 20.83
N GLY A 11 -6.55 -4.19 21.66
CA GLY A 11 -6.67 -4.68 23.02
C GLY A 11 -7.42 -3.71 23.95
N LEU A 12 -7.25 -2.41 23.76
CA LEU A 12 -8.03 -1.38 24.47
C LEU A 12 -9.48 -1.35 23.96
N CYS A 13 -9.71 -1.53 22.63
CA CYS A 13 -11.04 -1.62 22.07
C CYS A 13 -11.75 -2.91 22.53
N TYR A 14 -11.08 -4.06 22.50
CA TYR A 14 -11.65 -5.31 22.97
C TYR A 14 -12.00 -5.29 24.46
N ASN A 15 -11.11 -4.80 25.33
CA ASN A 15 -11.37 -4.61 26.77
C ASN A 15 -12.42 -3.53 27.07
N TYR A 16 -12.57 -2.57 26.16
CA TYR A 16 -13.57 -1.52 26.26
C TYR A 16 -14.97 -2.01 25.87
N PHE A 17 -15.07 -2.87 24.83
CA PHE A 17 -16.33 -3.48 24.42
C PHE A 17 -16.87 -4.51 25.41
N THR A 18 -16.00 -5.27 26.07
CA THR A 18 -16.43 -6.28 27.05
C THR A 18 -16.88 -5.68 28.40
N LYS A 19 -16.55 -4.43 28.70
CA LYS A 19 -16.89 -3.79 29.98
C LYS A 19 -18.11 -2.87 29.96
N HIS A 20 -18.68 -2.49 28.82
CA HIS A 20 -19.68 -1.42 28.77
C HIS A 20 -20.84 -1.64 27.79
N THR A 21 -21.74 -2.56 28.12
CA THR A 21 -23.07 -2.70 27.47
C THR A 21 -23.96 -1.43 27.56
N GLN A 22 -23.57 -0.42 28.31
CA GLN A 22 -24.31 0.85 28.47
C GLN A 22 -24.03 1.88 27.37
N ARG A 23 -23.17 1.61 26.38
CA ARG A 23 -22.79 2.57 25.33
C ARG A 23 -23.50 2.42 23.98
N ILE A 24 -24.42 1.46 23.82
CA ILE A 24 -25.25 1.33 22.62
C ILE A 24 -26.08 2.62 22.35
N VAL A 25 -26.44 3.36 23.41
CA VAL A 25 -27.14 4.65 23.28
C VAL A 25 -26.25 5.72 22.66
N ASN A 26 -24.97 5.76 23.04
CA ASN A 26 -24.01 6.73 22.48
C ASN A 26 -23.62 6.37 21.03
N TYR A 27 -23.64 5.11 20.66
CA TYR A 27 -23.41 4.63 19.32
C TYR A 27 -24.48 5.11 18.33
N ASN A 28 -25.76 5.02 18.71
CA ASN A 28 -26.86 5.54 17.91
C ASN A 28 -26.84 7.08 17.78
N ILE A 29 -26.34 7.78 18.79
CA ILE A 29 -26.15 9.25 18.72
C ILE A 29 -24.99 9.58 17.81
N PHE A 30 -23.88 8.83 17.85
CA PHE A 30 -22.71 8.98 16.99
C PHE A 30 -23.09 8.74 15.51
N ILE A 31 -23.81 7.65 15.21
CA ILE A 31 -24.32 7.36 13.86
C ILE A 31 -25.26 8.48 13.39
N LYS A 32 -26.18 8.96 14.24
CA LYS A 32 -27.03 10.10 13.89
C LYS A 32 -26.25 11.38 13.60
N ILE A 33 -25.20 11.65 14.37
CA ILE A 33 -24.34 12.82 14.14
C ILE A 33 -23.55 12.68 12.84
N VAL A 34 -23.03 11.49 12.56
CA VAL A 34 -22.35 11.17 11.29
C VAL A 34 -23.30 11.36 10.10
N LEU A 35 -24.52 10.81 10.19
CA LEU A 35 -25.52 10.93 9.12
C LEU A 35 -26.00 12.38 8.89
N MET A 36 -26.08 13.20 9.93
CA MET A 36 -26.52 14.59 9.82
C MET A 36 -25.46 15.53 9.25
N LYS A 37 -24.17 15.13 9.23
CA LYS A 37 -23.03 15.98 8.88
C LYS A 37 -22.22 15.52 7.67
N VAL A 38 -22.55 14.38 7.08
CA VAL A 38 -21.88 13.92 5.85
C VAL A 38 -22.21 14.89 4.73
N LYS A 39 -21.23 15.66 4.31
CA LYS A 39 -21.34 16.50 3.11
C LYS A 39 -21.52 15.56 1.91
N ARG A 40 -22.49 15.85 1.03
CA ARG A 40 -22.72 15.06 -0.18
C ARG A 40 -21.39 14.82 -0.89
N MET A 41 -21.10 13.56 -1.25
CA MET A 41 -19.96 13.23 -2.12
C MET A 41 -20.04 14.08 -3.40
N THR A 42 -18.90 14.37 -3.99
CA THR A 42 -18.88 15.01 -5.31
C THR A 42 -19.70 14.15 -6.26
N ASP A 43 -20.52 14.77 -7.08
CA ASP A 43 -21.30 14.04 -8.06
C ASP A 43 -20.38 13.51 -9.17
N VAL A 44 -20.05 12.20 -9.12
CA VAL A 44 -19.20 11.54 -10.12
C VAL A 44 -19.78 11.65 -11.54
N PHE A 45 -21.09 11.89 -11.67
CA PHE A 45 -21.72 12.12 -12.97
C PHE A 45 -21.39 13.50 -13.57
N SER A 46 -20.73 14.38 -12.80
CA SER A 46 -20.21 15.66 -13.29
C SER A 46 -18.78 15.60 -13.81
N ILE A 47 -18.05 14.49 -13.57
CA ILE A 47 -16.68 14.31 -14.06
C ILE A 47 -16.69 14.28 -15.59
N GLN A 48 -15.86 15.11 -16.22
CA GLN A 48 -15.73 15.13 -17.68
C GLN A 48 -14.92 13.93 -18.18
N ASP A 49 -15.20 13.50 -19.42
CA ASP A 49 -14.41 12.45 -20.06
C ASP A 49 -12.94 12.89 -20.20
N PHE A 50 -12.01 11.98 -19.95
CA PHE A 50 -10.57 12.24 -20.11
C PHE A 50 -9.80 10.99 -20.54
N LYS A 51 -8.61 11.22 -21.09
CA LYS A 51 -7.67 10.18 -21.48
C LYS A 51 -6.34 10.36 -20.75
N PHE A 52 -5.71 9.24 -20.45
CA PHE A 52 -4.32 9.20 -20.01
C PHE A 52 -3.34 9.22 -21.18
N PRO A 53 -2.04 9.51 -20.95
CA PRO A 53 -1.02 9.42 -22.00
C PRO A 53 -1.02 8.08 -22.73
N THR A 54 -0.61 8.03 -24.00
CA THR A 54 -0.72 6.85 -24.85
C THR A 54 0.09 5.74 -24.22
N ASN A 55 0.90 5.51 -23.61
CA ASN A 55 1.58 4.32 -23.04
C ASN A 55 1.39 4.24 -21.51
N PHE A 56 0.29 4.79 -21.01
CA PHE A 56 -0.01 4.73 -19.59
C PHE A 56 -0.19 3.26 -19.15
N LEU A 57 0.52 2.87 -18.10
CA LEU A 57 0.57 1.48 -17.67
C LEU A 57 -0.49 1.20 -16.61
N TRP A 58 -1.42 0.32 -16.94
CA TRP A 58 -2.55 -0.06 -16.10
C TRP A 58 -2.35 -1.44 -15.49
N GLY A 59 -2.64 -1.59 -14.20
CA GLY A 59 -2.54 -2.88 -13.55
C GLY A 59 -3.08 -2.90 -12.13
N SER A 60 -2.64 -3.87 -11.38
CA SER A 60 -2.95 -4.03 -9.96
C SER A 60 -1.76 -4.57 -9.17
N ALA A 61 -1.89 -4.62 -7.86
CA ALA A 61 -0.84 -5.02 -6.93
C ALA A 61 -1.33 -6.06 -5.93
N VAL A 62 -0.39 -6.86 -5.44
CA VAL A 62 -0.53 -7.75 -4.28
C VAL A 62 0.79 -7.77 -3.48
N ALA A 63 0.76 -8.36 -2.28
CA ALA A 63 1.95 -8.64 -1.48
C ALA A 63 1.98 -10.11 -1.08
N GLY A 64 3.14 -10.76 -1.18
CA GLY A 64 3.29 -12.20 -1.02
C GLY A 64 2.71 -12.73 0.29
N HIS A 65 3.09 -12.16 1.44
CA HIS A 65 2.56 -12.60 2.73
C HIS A 65 1.03 -12.50 2.84
N GLN A 66 0.41 -11.53 2.14
CA GLN A 66 -1.03 -11.29 2.18
C GLN A 66 -1.83 -12.21 1.26
N VAL A 67 -1.21 -12.78 0.21
CA VAL A 67 -1.93 -13.57 -0.78
C VAL A 67 -1.45 -15.00 -0.97
N GLU A 68 -0.15 -15.29 -0.76
CA GLU A 68 0.43 -16.60 -1.10
C GLU A 68 -0.02 -17.73 -0.18
N GLY A 69 -0.06 -17.48 1.14
CA GLY A 69 -0.31 -18.47 2.20
C GLY A 69 0.96 -19.19 2.66
N ASN A 70 0.91 -19.73 3.87
CA ASN A 70 1.97 -20.57 4.47
C ASN A 70 3.39 -19.98 4.44
N ASN A 71 3.53 -18.70 4.67
CA ASN A 71 4.85 -18.03 4.77
C ASN A 71 5.50 -18.30 6.15
N ILE A 72 5.68 -19.58 6.49
CA ILE A 72 5.96 -20.09 7.85
C ILE A 72 7.30 -19.68 8.44
N HIS A 73 8.26 -19.29 7.61
CA HIS A 73 9.59 -18.87 8.04
C HIS A 73 9.72 -17.35 8.24
N SER A 74 8.63 -16.60 8.03
CA SER A 74 8.63 -15.16 8.17
C SER A 74 8.43 -14.67 9.61
N ASN A 75 8.90 -13.45 9.87
CA ASN A 75 8.63 -12.72 11.10
C ASN A 75 7.14 -12.49 11.32
N ASN A 76 6.37 -12.23 10.24
CA ASN A 76 4.93 -11.99 10.31
C ASN A 76 4.19 -13.24 10.75
N TRP A 77 4.45 -14.38 10.10
CA TRP A 77 3.90 -15.67 10.53
C TRP A 77 4.21 -15.96 12.00
N TYR A 78 5.46 -15.81 12.42
CA TYR A 78 5.84 -16.04 13.81
C TYR A 78 5.04 -15.14 14.77
N ASN A 79 4.91 -13.85 14.47
CA ASN A 79 4.17 -12.89 15.29
C ASN A 79 2.66 -13.24 15.35
N GLU A 80 2.08 -13.65 14.23
CA GLU A 80 0.69 -14.15 14.16
C GLU A 80 0.48 -15.32 15.10
N GLN A 81 1.36 -16.34 15.04
CA GLN A 81 1.28 -17.51 15.90
C GLN A 81 1.48 -17.18 17.39
N GLN A 82 2.34 -16.20 17.72
CA GLN A 82 2.46 -15.76 19.11
C GLN A 82 1.21 -15.01 19.58
N THR A 83 0.61 -14.21 18.69
CA THR A 83 -0.62 -13.46 19.01
C THR A 83 -1.80 -14.39 19.19
N LEU A 84 -1.94 -15.40 18.33
CA LEU A 84 -3.01 -16.40 18.42
C LEU A 84 -3.00 -17.16 19.76
N LYS A 85 -1.82 -17.42 20.34
CA LYS A 85 -1.70 -18.07 21.66
C LYS A 85 -2.33 -17.28 22.80
N VAL A 86 -2.33 -15.95 22.70
CA VAL A 86 -2.86 -15.04 23.73
C VAL A 86 -4.21 -14.43 23.36
N ASN A 87 -4.58 -14.48 22.10
CA ASN A 87 -5.87 -14.07 21.58
C ASN A 87 -6.41 -15.11 20.59
N PRO A 88 -7.23 -16.07 21.05
CA PRO A 88 -7.76 -17.13 20.18
C PRO A 88 -8.64 -16.65 19.02
N ASN A 89 -9.13 -15.41 19.07
CA ASN A 89 -9.95 -14.80 18.02
C ASN A 89 -9.11 -14.03 16.99
N TYR A 90 -7.77 -14.08 17.09
CA TYR A 90 -6.90 -13.41 16.14
C TYR A 90 -6.88 -14.18 14.82
N GLU A 91 -7.17 -13.48 13.73
CA GLU A 91 -7.08 -14.06 12.39
C GLU A 91 -5.61 -14.07 11.94
N VAL A 92 -5.16 -15.22 11.48
CA VAL A 92 -3.80 -15.44 10.96
C VAL A 92 -3.83 -15.55 9.44
N SER A 93 -2.72 -15.26 8.79
CA SER A 93 -2.61 -15.34 7.32
C SER A 93 -2.93 -16.75 6.78
N GLY A 94 -2.48 -17.79 7.45
CA GLY A 94 -2.78 -19.19 7.06
C GLY A 94 -2.49 -19.47 5.59
N MET A 95 -3.51 -19.93 4.87
CA MET A 95 -3.45 -20.10 3.42
C MET A 95 -3.58 -18.80 2.64
N ALA A 96 -3.88 -17.68 3.30
CA ALA A 96 -4.17 -16.39 2.66
C ALA A 96 -5.15 -16.56 1.48
N CYS A 97 -4.79 -16.10 0.29
CA CYS A 97 -5.58 -16.32 -0.93
C CYS A 97 -5.16 -17.58 -1.70
N ASN A 98 -4.22 -18.36 -1.17
CA ASN A 98 -3.65 -19.51 -1.88
C ASN A 98 -3.02 -19.17 -3.24
N HIS A 99 -2.59 -17.91 -3.41
CA HIS A 99 -2.01 -17.43 -4.67
C HIS A 99 -0.76 -18.23 -5.07
N TYR A 100 0.05 -18.66 -4.10
CA TYR A 100 1.21 -19.51 -4.35
C TYR A 100 0.89 -20.71 -5.26
N ASN A 101 -0.24 -21.37 -5.04
CA ASN A 101 -0.67 -22.50 -5.86
C ASN A 101 -1.51 -22.07 -7.07
N MET A 102 -2.21 -20.94 -6.99
CA MET A 102 -3.19 -20.48 -7.98
C MET A 102 -2.69 -19.32 -8.86
N TYR A 103 -1.39 -19.03 -8.85
CA TYR A 103 -0.86 -17.89 -9.61
C TYR A 103 -1.20 -17.95 -11.11
N ARG A 104 -1.33 -19.16 -11.69
CA ARG A 104 -1.68 -19.32 -13.12
C ARG A 104 -3.09 -18.84 -13.41
N GLU A 105 -4.03 -19.22 -12.58
CA GLU A 105 -5.43 -18.79 -12.66
C GLU A 105 -5.52 -17.27 -12.44
N ASP A 106 -4.81 -16.75 -11.45
CA ASP A 106 -4.79 -15.32 -11.16
C ASP A 106 -4.16 -14.52 -12.30
N VAL A 107 -3.09 -15.00 -12.92
CA VAL A 107 -2.46 -14.35 -14.09
C VAL A 107 -3.40 -14.37 -15.32
N LEU A 108 -4.09 -15.48 -15.56
CA LEU A 108 -5.06 -15.55 -16.66
C LEU A 108 -6.24 -14.60 -16.42
N LEU A 109 -6.67 -14.47 -15.18
CA LEU A 109 -7.73 -13.54 -14.80
C LEU A 109 -7.27 -12.05 -14.92
N LEU A 110 -6.03 -11.73 -14.54
CA LEU A 110 -5.44 -10.40 -14.81
C LEU A 110 -5.50 -10.05 -16.30
N LYS A 111 -5.10 -11.00 -17.16
CA LYS A 111 -5.15 -10.82 -18.61
C LYS A 111 -6.57 -10.65 -19.12
N GLU A 112 -7.52 -11.45 -18.66
CA GLU A 112 -8.94 -11.35 -19.00
C GLU A 112 -9.51 -9.98 -18.62
N LEU A 113 -9.12 -9.45 -17.46
CA LEU A 113 -9.50 -8.13 -16.96
C LEU A 113 -8.69 -6.98 -17.60
N GLY A 114 -7.85 -7.28 -18.60
CA GLY A 114 -7.13 -6.29 -19.41
C GLY A 114 -5.92 -5.65 -18.71
N HIS A 115 -5.46 -6.17 -17.58
CA HIS A 115 -4.28 -5.66 -16.89
C HIS A 115 -3.03 -5.83 -17.76
N ARG A 116 -2.19 -4.80 -17.82
CA ARG A 116 -0.92 -4.77 -18.55
C ARG A 116 0.28 -4.80 -17.64
N ALA A 117 0.08 -4.58 -16.34
CA ALA A 117 1.10 -4.67 -15.31
C ALA A 117 0.57 -5.36 -14.07
N PHE A 118 1.46 -6.03 -13.36
CA PHE A 118 1.17 -6.63 -12.07
C PHE A 118 2.34 -6.42 -11.11
N ARG A 119 2.04 -5.94 -9.90
CA ARG A 119 3.02 -5.80 -8.83
C ARG A 119 2.84 -6.91 -7.82
N LEU A 120 3.94 -7.60 -7.52
CA LEU A 120 4.04 -8.67 -6.54
C LEU A 120 5.31 -8.50 -5.70
N SER A 121 5.44 -9.22 -4.60
CA SER A 121 6.66 -9.27 -3.82
C SER A 121 7.29 -10.66 -3.83
N ILE A 122 8.61 -10.70 -3.67
CA ILE A 122 9.37 -11.92 -3.46
C ILE A 122 9.48 -12.16 -1.96
N GLU A 123 9.08 -13.33 -1.48
CA GLU A 123 9.18 -13.67 -0.07
C GLU A 123 10.57 -14.21 0.29
N TRP A 124 11.41 -13.33 0.82
CA TRP A 124 12.75 -13.67 1.26
C TRP A 124 12.76 -14.85 2.24
N ALA A 125 11.77 -14.89 3.14
CA ALA A 125 11.63 -15.96 4.14
C ALA A 125 11.43 -17.36 3.53
N ARG A 126 10.85 -17.47 2.33
CA ARG A 126 10.74 -18.73 1.61
C ARG A 126 12.06 -19.13 0.98
N ILE A 127 12.71 -18.16 0.32
CA ILE A 127 13.95 -18.41 -0.43
C ILE A 127 15.13 -18.68 0.50
N GLU A 128 15.20 -18.01 1.65
CA GLU A 128 16.24 -18.19 2.67
C GLU A 128 15.61 -18.42 4.06
N PRO A 129 14.99 -19.60 4.27
CA PRO A 129 14.27 -19.92 5.52
C PRO A 129 15.18 -19.94 6.76
N GLU A 130 16.43 -20.30 6.59
CA GLU A 130 17.48 -20.26 7.60
C GLU A 130 18.67 -19.48 7.05
N GLU A 131 19.42 -18.81 7.92
CA GLU A 131 20.56 -17.98 7.52
C GLU A 131 21.57 -18.76 6.66
N GLY A 132 21.78 -18.28 5.42
CA GLY A 132 22.72 -18.89 4.47
C GLY A 132 22.22 -20.15 3.77
N ARG A 133 21.02 -20.62 4.07
CA ARG A 133 20.41 -21.81 3.44
C ARG A 133 19.34 -21.39 2.46
N PHE A 134 19.68 -21.41 1.19
CA PHE A 134 18.77 -21.02 0.12
C PHE A 134 17.98 -22.22 -0.42
N SER A 135 16.68 -22.01 -0.63
CA SER A 135 15.78 -22.95 -1.31
C SER A 135 15.70 -22.63 -2.80
N GLN A 136 16.34 -23.45 -3.63
CA GLN A 136 16.24 -23.31 -5.08
C GLN A 136 14.80 -23.58 -5.55
N THR A 137 14.08 -24.51 -4.91
CA THR A 137 12.68 -24.84 -5.23
C THR A 137 11.76 -23.64 -5.11
N GLU A 138 11.92 -22.86 -4.02
CA GLU A 138 11.13 -21.64 -3.80
C GLU A 138 11.49 -20.55 -4.82
N LEU A 139 12.77 -20.39 -5.13
CA LEU A 139 13.18 -19.45 -6.16
C LEU A 139 12.66 -19.86 -7.54
N ASP A 140 12.69 -21.13 -7.88
CA ASP A 140 12.15 -21.67 -9.13
C ASP A 140 10.64 -21.44 -9.24
N HIS A 141 9.91 -21.40 -8.11
CA HIS A 141 8.50 -21.03 -8.10
C HIS A 141 8.31 -19.59 -8.59
N TYR A 142 9.02 -18.60 -8.01
CA TYR A 142 8.95 -17.20 -8.47
C TYR A 142 9.42 -17.03 -9.92
N ILE A 143 10.42 -17.79 -10.35
CA ILE A 143 10.85 -17.79 -11.76
C ILE A 143 9.70 -18.24 -12.68
N ARG A 144 8.97 -19.30 -12.32
CA ARG A 144 7.82 -19.79 -13.11
C ARG A 144 6.68 -18.78 -13.15
N GLU A 145 6.37 -18.13 -12.02
CA GLU A 145 5.33 -17.12 -11.94
C GLU A 145 5.66 -15.89 -12.79
N LEU A 146 6.86 -15.34 -12.63
CA LEU A 146 7.33 -14.19 -13.40
C LEU A 146 7.43 -14.50 -14.90
N ALA A 147 7.88 -15.70 -15.26
CA ALA A 147 7.90 -16.15 -16.65
C ALA A 147 6.48 -16.22 -17.23
N PHE A 148 5.52 -16.74 -16.46
CA PHE A 148 4.14 -16.87 -16.88
C PHE A 148 3.43 -15.52 -17.04
N LEU A 149 3.72 -14.54 -16.15
CA LEU A 149 3.28 -13.15 -16.33
C LEU A 149 3.78 -12.58 -17.67
N LYS A 150 5.07 -12.75 -17.95
CA LYS A 150 5.69 -12.27 -19.19
C LYS A 150 5.13 -12.95 -20.44
N GLU A 151 4.92 -14.27 -20.42
CA GLU A 151 4.28 -15.04 -21.49
C GLU A 151 2.86 -14.54 -21.79
N ASN A 152 2.16 -13.99 -20.79
CA ASN A 152 0.83 -13.42 -20.95
C ASN A 152 0.84 -11.92 -21.26
N GLY A 153 2.00 -11.31 -21.50
CA GLY A 153 2.15 -9.90 -21.89
C GLY A 153 1.93 -8.92 -20.74
N ILE A 154 2.08 -9.36 -19.49
CA ILE A 154 1.93 -8.55 -18.28
C ILE A 154 3.32 -8.11 -17.83
N GLN A 155 3.55 -6.81 -17.74
CA GLN A 155 4.78 -6.24 -17.20
C GLN A 155 4.82 -6.40 -15.68
N THR A 156 6.00 -6.70 -15.16
CA THR A 156 6.18 -7.03 -13.74
C THR A 156 6.80 -5.88 -12.95
N PHE A 157 6.17 -5.52 -11.83
CA PHE A 157 6.78 -4.72 -10.77
C PHE A 157 7.13 -5.66 -9.61
N VAL A 158 8.41 -5.93 -9.41
CA VAL A 158 8.87 -6.86 -8.36
C VAL A 158 9.37 -6.08 -7.15
N THR A 159 8.74 -6.32 -6.01
CA THR A 159 9.14 -5.78 -4.71
C THR A 159 9.99 -6.83 -3.98
N MET A 160 11.25 -6.50 -3.65
CA MET A 160 12.16 -7.45 -3.02
C MET A 160 11.83 -7.70 -1.55
N VAL A 161 11.31 -6.70 -0.84
CA VAL A 161 10.82 -6.85 0.55
C VAL A 161 9.54 -6.06 0.75
N HIS A 162 8.45 -6.76 1.11
CA HIS A 162 7.16 -6.15 1.43
C HIS A 162 6.76 -6.49 2.87
N PHE A 163 7.38 -5.81 3.85
CA PHE A 163 7.24 -5.96 5.31
C PHE A 163 7.69 -7.33 5.87
N SER A 164 7.53 -8.40 5.11
CA SER A 164 7.88 -9.75 5.50
C SER A 164 9.38 -9.99 5.30
N VAL A 165 10.04 -10.52 6.32
CA VAL A 165 11.45 -10.91 6.28
C VAL A 165 11.64 -12.26 6.97
N PRO A 166 12.76 -12.99 6.73
CA PRO A 166 13.06 -14.20 7.47
C PRO A 166 13.11 -13.95 8.98
N LEU A 167 12.54 -14.84 9.77
CA LEU A 167 12.53 -14.72 11.23
C LEU A 167 13.93 -14.60 11.82
N TRP A 168 14.94 -15.30 11.25
CA TRP A 168 16.33 -15.19 11.69
C TRP A 168 16.89 -13.78 11.47
N PHE A 169 16.54 -13.10 10.35
CA PHE A 169 16.93 -11.73 10.07
C PHE A 169 16.24 -10.74 11.02
N ALA A 170 14.95 -10.90 11.25
CA ALA A 170 14.21 -10.10 12.22
C ALA A 170 14.79 -10.20 13.64
N LYS A 171 15.21 -11.40 14.07
CA LYS A 171 15.87 -11.61 15.37
C LYS A 171 17.24 -10.93 15.49
N LYS A 172 17.89 -10.61 14.40
CA LYS A 172 19.15 -9.84 14.37
C LYS A 172 18.93 -8.32 14.37
N GLY A 173 17.67 -7.87 14.46
CA GLY A 173 17.31 -6.44 14.47
C GLY A 173 16.94 -5.87 13.10
N ASP A 174 16.63 -6.73 12.12
CA ASP A 174 16.15 -6.38 10.78
C ASP A 174 16.93 -5.21 10.12
N PHE A 175 16.21 -4.32 9.42
CA PHE A 175 16.75 -3.08 8.84
C PHE A 175 17.09 -2.01 9.88
N SER A 176 16.72 -2.20 11.16
CA SER A 176 17.12 -1.28 12.24
C SER A 176 18.60 -1.40 12.61
N ASN A 177 19.25 -2.49 12.23
CA ASN A 177 20.68 -2.71 12.41
C ASN A 177 21.42 -2.68 11.08
N LEU A 178 22.21 -1.62 10.84
CA LEU A 178 22.94 -1.43 9.59
C LEU A 178 23.95 -2.54 9.29
N GLU A 179 24.51 -3.22 10.32
CA GLU A 179 25.39 -4.37 10.14
C GLU A 179 24.73 -5.56 9.41
N ASN A 180 23.40 -5.57 9.36
CA ASN A 180 22.63 -6.60 8.66
C ASN A 180 22.60 -6.40 7.14
N ILE A 181 23.15 -5.31 6.61
CA ILE A 181 23.18 -5.02 5.18
C ILE A 181 23.84 -6.15 4.37
N LYS A 182 24.84 -6.80 4.94
CA LYS A 182 25.54 -7.96 4.35
C LYS A 182 24.63 -9.17 4.06
N TYR A 183 23.59 -9.37 4.89
CA TYR A 183 22.63 -10.45 4.68
C TYR A 183 21.66 -10.11 3.54
N PHE A 184 21.24 -8.84 3.47
CA PHE A 184 20.43 -8.35 2.39
C PHE A 184 21.18 -8.38 1.04
N GLU A 185 22.45 -7.99 1.03
CA GLU A 185 23.33 -8.12 -0.14
C GLU A 185 23.44 -9.57 -0.61
N ARG A 186 23.64 -10.51 0.32
CA ARG A 186 23.70 -11.94 0.01
C ARG A 186 22.41 -12.42 -0.65
N PHE A 187 21.27 -12.06 -0.10
CA PHE A 187 19.95 -12.38 -0.65
C PHE A 187 19.78 -11.83 -2.08
N LEU A 188 20.07 -10.55 -2.29
CA LEU A 188 19.95 -9.92 -3.60
C LEU A 188 20.89 -10.54 -4.62
N ASN A 189 22.15 -10.80 -4.27
CA ASN A 189 23.11 -11.44 -5.17
C ASN A 189 22.74 -12.88 -5.52
N TYR A 190 21.98 -13.56 -4.68
CA TYR A 190 21.45 -14.90 -4.98
C TYR A 190 20.23 -14.85 -5.90
N VAL A 191 19.28 -13.93 -5.65
CA VAL A 191 17.96 -13.89 -6.34
C VAL A 191 18.02 -13.11 -7.64
N VAL A 192 18.55 -11.88 -7.62
CA VAL A 192 18.44 -10.92 -8.72
C VAL A 192 18.98 -11.48 -10.06
N PRO A 193 20.17 -12.08 -10.14
CA PRO A 193 20.69 -12.60 -11.41
C PRO A 193 19.81 -13.69 -12.04
N LYS A 194 19.01 -14.39 -11.23
CA LYS A 194 18.17 -15.49 -11.69
C LYS A 194 16.79 -15.03 -12.19
N ILE A 195 16.28 -13.91 -11.66
CA ILE A 195 14.95 -13.41 -12.04
C ILE A 195 15.00 -12.16 -12.95
N SER A 196 16.14 -11.47 -13.08
CA SER A 196 16.26 -10.14 -13.72
C SER A 196 15.68 -10.09 -15.13
N ARG A 197 15.81 -11.16 -15.94
CA ARG A 197 15.24 -11.24 -17.30
C ARG A 197 13.72 -11.21 -17.37
N TYR A 198 13.05 -11.42 -16.23
CA TYR A 198 11.59 -11.44 -16.13
C TYR A 198 11.02 -10.18 -15.48
N VAL A 199 11.87 -9.28 -14.98
CA VAL A 199 11.45 -8.08 -14.24
C VAL A 199 11.53 -6.87 -15.13
N ASP A 200 10.44 -6.09 -15.17
CA ASP A 200 10.38 -4.84 -15.93
C ASP A 200 10.60 -3.61 -15.03
N PHE A 201 10.19 -3.68 -13.75
CA PHE A 201 10.38 -2.62 -12.75
C PHE A 201 10.72 -3.23 -11.40
N TRP A 202 11.67 -2.63 -10.69
CA TRP A 202 12.10 -3.08 -9.39
C TRP A 202 11.68 -2.12 -8.27
N ASN A 203 11.16 -2.67 -7.18
CA ASN A 203 11.06 -1.99 -5.90
C ASN A 203 11.93 -2.71 -4.88
N VAL A 204 12.92 -2.01 -4.31
CA VAL A 204 13.82 -2.60 -3.31
C VAL A 204 13.05 -2.89 -2.01
N LEU A 205 12.37 -1.87 -1.49
CA LEU A 205 11.60 -1.96 -0.24
C LEU A 205 10.18 -1.42 -0.46
N ASN A 206 9.22 -1.91 0.35
CA ASN A 206 7.89 -1.35 0.44
C ASN A 206 7.72 -0.53 1.72
N GLU A 207 7.26 0.72 1.60
CA GLU A 207 6.76 1.58 2.68
C GLU A 207 7.64 1.63 3.95
N PHE A 208 8.95 1.56 3.78
CA PHE A 208 9.89 1.63 4.91
C PHE A 208 9.80 2.95 5.68
N ASN A 209 9.18 3.96 5.10
CA ASN A 209 8.96 5.28 5.68
C ASN A 209 7.81 5.37 6.68
N LEU A 210 7.03 4.31 6.88
CA LEU A 210 5.91 4.31 7.82
C LEU A 210 6.35 4.27 9.28
N GLY A 211 5.63 5.04 10.11
CA GLY A 211 5.75 5.08 11.58
C GLY A 211 6.64 6.21 12.12
N SER A 212 6.22 6.78 13.24
CA SER A 212 6.77 8.03 13.83
C SER A 212 7.48 7.87 15.18
N THR A 213 7.71 6.64 15.67
CA THR A 213 8.39 6.42 16.96
C THR A 213 9.91 6.47 16.82
N GLN A 214 10.63 6.77 17.92
CA GLN A 214 12.11 6.81 17.95
C GLN A 214 12.76 5.56 17.34
N GLN A 215 12.28 4.36 17.70
CA GLN A 215 12.78 3.09 17.16
C GLN A 215 12.59 2.98 15.65
N LYS A 216 11.58 3.66 15.09
CA LYS A 216 11.34 3.69 13.66
C LYS A 216 12.17 4.71 12.91
N LEU A 217 12.70 5.72 13.59
CA LEU A 217 13.66 6.64 12.97
C LEU A 217 14.96 5.92 12.62
N ASP A 218 15.45 5.01 13.46
CA ASP A 218 16.62 4.16 13.14
C ASP A 218 16.32 3.23 11.96
N PHE A 219 15.17 2.57 11.98
CA PHE A 219 14.72 1.74 10.86
C PHE A 219 14.64 2.55 9.55
N LYS A 220 14.02 3.73 9.56
CA LYS A 220 13.93 4.59 8.37
C LYS A 220 15.29 5.03 7.86
N PHE A 221 16.13 5.54 8.79
CA PHE A 221 17.45 6.04 8.47
C PHE A 221 18.30 4.94 7.79
N ASN A 222 18.36 3.77 8.41
CA ASN A 222 19.12 2.65 7.89
C ASN A 222 18.53 2.08 6.60
N SER A 223 17.20 2.04 6.47
CA SER A 223 16.53 1.54 5.26
C SER A 223 16.92 2.31 4.01
N VAL A 224 17.32 3.59 4.12
CA VAL A 224 17.84 4.37 2.98
C VAL A 224 19.15 3.77 2.45
N PHE A 225 20.03 3.30 3.32
CA PHE A 225 21.27 2.61 2.91
C PHE A 225 20.97 1.24 2.32
N PHE A 226 20.02 0.48 2.89
CA PHE A 226 19.57 -0.80 2.30
C PHE A 226 18.95 -0.59 0.91
N HIS A 227 18.16 0.47 0.73
CA HIS A 227 17.63 0.85 -0.58
C HIS A 227 18.75 1.12 -1.58
N ALA A 228 19.70 2.01 -1.24
CA ALA A 228 20.80 2.36 -2.13
C ALA A 228 21.68 1.16 -2.47
N ARG A 229 21.97 0.31 -1.49
CA ARG A 229 22.72 -0.91 -1.72
C ARG A 229 21.97 -1.88 -2.62
N GLY A 230 20.69 -2.03 -2.41
CA GLY A 230 19.82 -2.82 -3.30
C GLY A 230 19.81 -2.29 -4.72
N TYR A 231 19.70 -0.97 -4.89
CA TYR A 231 19.80 -0.32 -6.20
C TYR A 231 21.11 -0.68 -6.91
N HIS A 232 22.26 -0.50 -6.26
CA HIS A 232 23.57 -0.77 -6.85
C HIS A 232 23.78 -2.26 -7.19
N ILE A 233 23.27 -3.18 -6.38
CA ILE A 233 23.34 -4.61 -6.69
C ILE A 233 22.44 -4.96 -7.88
N ILE A 234 21.20 -4.48 -7.89
CA ILE A 234 20.28 -4.77 -9.00
C ILE A 234 20.84 -4.23 -10.32
N LYS A 235 21.43 -3.02 -10.31
CA LYS A 235 22.06 -2.43 -11.52
C LYS A 235 23.24 -3.25 -12.07
N GLN A 236 23.83 -4.14 -11.30
CA GLN A 236 24.88 -5.05 -11.83
C GLN A 236 24.27 -6.14 -12.74
N TYR A 237 23.00 -6.46 -12.59
CA TYR A 237 22.31 -7.57 -13.27
C TYR A 237 21.15 -7.14 -14.15
N SER A 238 20.72 -5.87 -14.09
CA SER A 238 19.54 -5.37 -14.78
C SER A 238 19.68 -3.91 -15.17
N ASP A 239 19.28 -3.58 -16.40
CA ASP A 239 19.14 -2.22 -16.91
C ASP A 239 17.77 -1.59 -16.59
N LYS A 240 16.86 -2.37 -16.03
CA LYS A 240 15.48 -1.96 -15.74
C LYS A 240 15.41 -0.90 -14.65
N PRO A 241 14.36 -0.06 -14.66
CA PRO A 241 14.19 1.00 -13.67
C PRO A 241 13.96 0.43 -12.26
N ILE A 242 14.53 1.13 -11.27
CA ILE A 242 14.56 0.74 -9.86
C ILE A 242 14.04 1.90 -9.00
N SER A 243 13.25 1.58 -7.99
CA SER A 243 12.79 2.46 -6.92
C SER A 243 12.62 1.70 -5.60
N SER A 244 12.03 2.33 -4.60
CA SER A 244 11.30 1.70 -3.49
C SER A 244 9.92 2.30 -3.44
N ALA A 245 8.92 1.48 -3.13
CA ALA A 245 7.55 1.97 -3.00
C ALA A 245 7.40 2.77 -1.70
N HIS A 246 7.04 4.03 -1.85
CA HIS A 246 6.96 5.01 -0.77
C HIS A 246 5.50 5.30 -0.43
N ALA A 247 5.13 5.08 0.84
CA ALA A 247 3.81 5.48 1.33
C ALA A 247 3.75 7.01 1.43
N LEU A 248 3.06 7.63 0.49
CA LEU A 248 2.98 9.08 0.41
C LEU A 248 1.64 9.58 0.93
N VAL A 249 1.64 10.15 2.14
CA VAL A 249 0.47 10.68 2.83
C VAL A 249 0.58 12.20 2.88
N GLN A 250 -0.49 12.90 2.53
CA GLN A 250 -0.55 14.34 2.78
C GLN A 250 -0.83 14.60 4.25
N TYR A 251 0.13 15.17 4.98
CA TYR A 251 -0.12 15.68 6.32
C TYR A 251 -0.81 17.04 6.22
N TYR A 252 -1.89 17.22 6.97
CA TYR A 252 -2.70 18.43 6.94
C TYR A 252 -3.01 18.91 8.36
N GLY A 253 -2.52 20.08 8.74
CA GLY A 253 -2.80 20.67 10.04
C GLY A 253 -4.30 20.96 10.20
N ARG A 254 -4.90 20.47 11.29
CA ARG A 254 -6.33 20.64 11.56
C ARG A 254 -6.77 22.10 11.50
N ARG A 255 -5.90 23.00 11.98
CA ARG A 255 -6.08 24.45 11.96
C ARG A 255 -4.98 25.09 11.15
N GLN A 256 -5.25 25.48 9.91
CA GLN A 256 -4.25 26.02 9.00
C GLN A 256 -3.67 27.38 9.43
N ASN A 257 -4.34 28.07 10.37
CA ASN A 257 -3.87 29.32 10.97
C ASN A 257 -3.23 29.13 12.36
N ASP A 258 -3.09 27.89 12.83
CA ASP A 258 -2.47 27.54 14.10
C ASP A 258 -1.01 27.13 13.86
N VAL A 259 -0.08 27.89 14.47
CA VAL A 259 1.36 27.67 14.26
C VAL A 259 1.80 26.28 14.68
N PHE A 260 1.21 25.70 15.71
CA PHE A 260 1.59 24.37 16.20
C PHE A 260 1.13 23.26 15.26
N ASP A 261 -0.11 23.33 14.74
CA ASP A 261 -0.62 22.36 13.78
C ASP A 261 0.19 22.40 12.47
N VAL A 262 0.51 23.60 11.97
CA VAL A 262 1.31 23.78 10.74
C VAL A 262 2.74 23.31 10.96
N THR A 263 3.35 23.59 12.13
CA THR A 263 4.70 23.09 12.44
C THR A 263 4.72 21.56 12.50
N MET A 264 3.74 20.95 13.15
CA MET A 264 3.66 19.48 13.23
C MET A 264 3.32 18.84 11.89
N GLN A 265 2.55 19.49 11.02
CA GLN A 265 2.35 19.07 9.63
C GLN A 265 3.70 18.98 8.90
N HIS A 266 4.51 20.03 8.94
CA HIS A 266 5.83 20.05 8.30
C HIS A 266 6.79 19.02 8.91
N TYR A 267 6.79 18.90 10.24
CA TYR A 267 7.62 17.91 10.94
C TYR A 267 7.30 16.49 10.47
N ASN A 268 6.01 16.12 10.42
CA ASN A 268 5.59 14.80 9.94
C ASN A 268 5.96 14.58 8.47
N ASP A 269 5.85 15.62 7.63
CA ASP A 269 6.25 15.54 6.22
C ASP A 269 7.74 15.27 6.07
N ILE A 270 8.58 15.96 6.84
CA ILE A 270 10.03 15.77 6.85
C ILE A 270 10.41 14.34 7.27
N ILE A 271 9.90 13.87 8.41
CA ILE A 271 10.29 12.57 8.98
C ILE A 271 9.69 11.36 8.26
N ASN A 272 8.68 11.56 7.41
CA ASN A 272 8.05 10.48 6.67
C ASN A 272 8.31 10.53 5.16
N HIS A 273 8.63 11.69 4.61
CA HIS A 273 8.77 11.83 3.15
C HIS A 273 10.06 12.52 2.73
N GLU A 274 10.30 13.77 3.15
CA GLU A 274 11.42 14.55 2.63
C GLU A 274 12.79 13.91 2.92
N PHE A 275 12.97 13.23 4.05
CA PHE A 275 14.23 12.55 4.35
C PHE A 275 14.69 11.62 3.23
N PHE A 276 13.76 10.89 2.60
CA PHE A 276 14.06 9.98 1.50
C PHE A 276 14.24 10.72 0.18
N PHE A 277 13.28 11.61 -0.17
CA PHE A 277 13.36 12.36 -1.42
C PHE A 277 14.61 13.25 -1.47
N HIS A 278 14.94 13.90 -0.36
CA HIS A 278 16.15 14.70 -0.24
C HIS A 278 17.42 13.85 -0.40
N ALA A 279 17.52 12.72 0.29
CA ALA A 279 18.67 11.83 0.17
C ALA A 279 18.88 11.32 -1.26
N MET A 280 17.81 10.94 -1.96
CA MET A 280 17.87 10.48 -3.36
C MET A 280 18.30 11.59 -4.32
N ARG A 281 17.94 12.84 -4.05
CA ARG A 281 18.29 14.01 -4.90
C ARG A 281 19.69 14.52 -4.63
N THR A 282 20.14 14.50 -3.39
CA THR A 282 21.35 15.20 -2.96
C THR A 282 22.48 14.29 -2.49
N GLY A 283 22.16 13.13 -1.95
CA GLY A 283 23.07 12.26 -1.20
C GLY A 283 23.15 12.60 0.29
N GLU A 284 22.41 13.61 0.75
CA GLU A 284 22.36 14.01 2.15
C GLU A 284 21.15 13.38 2.85
N LEU A 285 21.41 12.60 3.88
CA LEU A 285 20.39 11.95 4.70
C LEU A 285 20.32 12.63 6.08
N VAL A 286 19.19 13.27 6.36
CA VAL A 286 18.94 13.98 7.61
C VAL A 286 17.61 13.51 8.21
N LEU A 287 17.64 13.13 9.47
CA LEU A 287 16.43 12.87 10.28
C LEU A 287 16.61 13.49 11.67
N PRO A 288 15.53 13.95 12.31
CA PRO A 288 15.60 14.41 13.70
C PRO A 288 16.22 13.34 14.60
N HIS A 289 17.02 13.76 15.57
CA HIS A 289 17.76 12.90 16.53
C HIS A 289 18.85 12.01 15.90
N LYS A 290 19.25 12.31 14.67
CA LYS A 290 20.38 11.69 13.98
C LYS A 290 21.31 12.76 13.47
N ASP A 291 22.61 12.50 13.55
CA ASP A 291 23.58 13.30 12.83
C ASP A 291 23.33 13.13 11.32
N GLY A 292 23.33 14.24 10.59
CA GLY A 292 23.21 14.20 9.13
C GLY A 292 24.42 13.49 8.51
N VAL A 293 24.17 12.69 7.48
CA VAL A 293 25.22 11.97 6.75
C VAL A 293 25.13 12.37 5.28
N PHE A 294 26.28 12.75 4.70
CA PHE A 294 26.44 12.85 3.27
C PHE A 294 27.11 11.59 2.73
N ASP A 295 26.43 10.89 1.82
CA ASP A 295 26.97 9.75 1.11
C ASP A 295 26.57 9.83 -0.37
N LYS A 296 27.58 9.94 -1.23
CA LYS A 296 27.36 10.02 -2.70
C LYS A 296 26.67 8.78 -3.27
N GLU A 297 26.79 7.62 -2.59
CA GLU A 297 26.16 6.36 -3.01
C GLU A 297 24.64 6.36 -2.81
N LEU A 298 24.09 7.33 -2.05
CA LEU A 298 22.64 7.53 -1.92
C LEU A 298 22.05 8.32 -3.10
N LYS A 299 22.86 9.22 -3.68
CA LYS A 299 22.38 10.13 -4.72
C LYS A 299 22.01 9.39 -6.00
N ASN A 300 20.83 9.72 -6.55
CA ASN A 300 20.29 9.16 -7.79
C ASN A 300 20.07 7.65 -7.78
N THR A 301 19.79 7.06 -6.62
CA THR A 301 19.46 5.64 -6.49
C THR A 301 17.97 5.33 -6.68
N VAL A 302 17.23 6.22 -7.33
CA VAL A 302 15.88 5.99 -7.87
C VAL A 302 15.84 6.39 -9.34
N ASP A 303 15.22 5.56 -10.19
CA ASP A 303 15.01 5.86 -11.61
C ASP A 303 13.61 6.45 -11.84
N PHE A 304 12.66 6.14 -10.98
CA PHE A 304 11.29 6.64 -10.97
C PHE A 304 10.77 6.74 -9.54
N TRP A 305 9.71 7.49 -9.33
CA TRP A 305 9.01 7.51 -8.04
C TRP A 305 7.91 6.44 -8.02
N SER A 306 8.06 5.45 -7.15
CA SER A 306 7.08 4.41 -6.87
C SER A 306 6.27 4.83 -5.64
N ILE A 307 4.98 5.11 -5.82
CA ILE A 307 4.16 5.79 -4.81
C ILE A 307 2.93 4.97 -4.44
N ASN A 308 2.78 4.68 -3.14
CA ASN A 308 1.57 4.16 -2.55
C ASN A 308 0.81 5.33 -1.92
N LEU A 309 -0.38 5.63 -2.42
CA LEU A 309 -1.11 6.85 -2.09
C LEU A 309 -2.59 6.57 -1.88
N TYR A 310 -3.12 6.86 -0.71
CA TYR A 310 -4.51 6.55 -0.36
C TYR A 310 -5.32 7.76 0.08
N THR A 311 -4.79 8.56 1.00
CA THR A 311 -5.54 9.59 1.69
C THR A 311 -4.62 10.68 2.27
N ARG A 312 -5.14 11.52 3.13
CA ARG A 312 -4.36 12.42 4.00
C ARG A 312 -4.47 12.03 5.45
N ASP A 313 -3.55 12.52 6.29
CA ASP A 313 -3.60 12.46 7.74
C ASP A 313 -3.81 13.86 8.32
N ILE A 314 -4.81 14.00 9.18
CA ILE A 314 -5.05 15.25 9.92
C ILE A 314 -4.14 15.30 11.14
N VAL A 315 -3.37 16.36 11.26
CA VAL A 315 -2.45 16.62 12.37
C VAL A 315 -3.10 17.60 13.34
N ASP A 316 -3.15 17.25 14.63
CA ASP A 316 -3.65 18.12 15.70
C ASP A 316 -2.61 18.21 16.82
N ALA A 317 -1.86 19.31 16.88
CA ALA A 317 -0.81 19.54 17.87
C ALA A 317 -1.32 19.64 19.32
N ARG A 318 -2.64 19.76 19.51
CA ARG A 318 -3.28 19.76 20.84
C ARG A 318 -3.63 18.36 21.34
N LYS A 319 -3.43 17.33 20.54
CA LYS A 319 -3.59 15.93 20.93
C LYS A 319 -2.25 15.38 21.42
N LYS A 320 -2.31 14.52 22.42
CA LYS A 320 -1.10 13.94 23.05
C LYS A 320 -0.18 13.19 22.09
N ASP A 321 -0.76 12.56 21.07
CA ASP A 321 -0.04 11.81 20.03
C ASP A 321 0.12 12.59 18.72
N PHE A 322 -0.24 13.90 18.74
CA PHE A 322 -0.25 14.79 17.58
C PHE A 322 -1.11 14.32 16.39
N ARG A 323 -1.92 13.29 16.60
CA ARG A 323 -2.87 12.83 15.59
C ARG A 323 -4.19 13.56 15.78
N GLY A 324 -4.64 14.22 14.74
CA GLY A 324 -6.02 14.63 14.59
C GLY A 324 -6.91 13.38 14.52
N GLU A 325 -8.17 13.55 14.70
CA GLU A 325 -9.12 12.55 14.22
C GLU A 325 -8.88 12.44 12.70
N ARG A 326 -8.71 11.23 12.19
CA ARG A 326 -8.58 10.99 10.74
C ARG A 326 -9.76 11.61 9.98
N TYR A 327 -10.84 11.91 10.70
CA TYR A 327 -12.06 12.49 10.20
C TYR A 327 -12.43 13.76 10.92
N ASP A 328 -12.50 14.85 10.20
CA ASP A 328 -13.38 15.94 10.59
C ASP A 328 -14.74 15.70 9.91
N PHE A 329 -15.60 14.93 10.55
CA PHE A 329 -16.95 14.64 10.08
C PHE A 329 -17.77 15.88 9.72
N THR A 330 -17.32 17.06 10.10
CA THR A 330 -17.96 18.32 9.75
C THR A 330 -17.55 18.87 8.40
N LYS A 331 -16.42 18.41 7.85
CA LYS A 331 -15.79 18.99 6.65
C LYS A 331 -15.39 17.98 5.59
N THR A 332 -15.36 16.69 5.89
CA THR A 332 -14.78 15.67 5.02
C THR A 332 -15.83 14.79 4.37
N ARG A 333 -15.52 14.37 3.15
CA ARG A 333 -16.26 13.34 2.45
C ARG A 333 -15.75 11.99 2.95
N MET A 334 -16.64 11.12 3.39
CA MET A 334 -16.28 9.78 3.80
C MET A 334 -16.90 8.75 2.88
N LEU A 335 -16.09 7.80 2.45
CA LEU A 335 -16.59 6.49 2.10
C LEU A 335 -16.71 5.66 3.39
N PRO A 336 -17.76 4.84 3.53
CA PRO A 336 -17.81 3.86 4.60
C PRO A 336 -16.72 2.81 4.33
N MET A 337 -15.56 3.05 4.90
CA MET A 337 -14.42 2.16 4.83
C MET A 337 -14.39 1.36 6.10
N ASN A 338 -14.39 0.04 5.97
CA ASN A 338 -14.72 -0.83 7.08
C ASN A 338 -13.67 -0.93 8.18
N PHE A 339 -12.40 -0.72 7.88
CA PHE A 339 -11.35 -1.08 8.82
C PHE A 339 -10.39 0.06 9.12
N TYR A 340 -9.86 0.71 8.08
CA TYR A 340 -8.86 1.77 8.28
C TYR A 340 -9.47 3.14 8.49
N LEU A 341 -10.76 3.31 8.23
CA LEU A 341 -11.49 4.57 8.34
C LEU A 341 -10.78 5.72 7.62
N ASP A 342 -10.19 5.47 6.46
CA ASP A 342 -9.50 6.49 5.69
C ASP A 342 -10.50 7.49 5.10
N GLU A 343 -10.10 8.75 5.10
CA GLU A 343 -10.89 9.79 4.47
C GLU A 343 -10.93 9.60 2.95
N PHE A 344 -12.09 9.78 2.34
CA PHE A 344 -12.20 9.90 0.90
C PHE A 344 -11.72 11.28 0.47
N TYR A 345 -10.45 11.36 0.06
CA TYR A 345 -9.79 12.62 -0.24
C TYR A 345 -8.93 12.52 -1.50
N PRO A 346 -9.52 12.45 -2.71
CA PRO A 346 -8.78 12.33 -3.96
C PRO A 346 -7.86 13.53 -4.25
N GLU A 347 -8.14 14.71 -3.65
CA GLU A 347 -7.29 15.90 -3.75
C GLU A 347 -5.85 15.65 -3.25
N CYS A 348 -5.62 14.66 -2.37
CA CYS A 348 -4.28 14.28 -1.92
C CYS A 348 -3.37 13.84 -3.08
N VAL A 349 -3.93 13.31 -4.15
CA VAL A 349 -3.18 12.92 -5.36
C VAL A 349 -2.47 14.13 -5.94
N TYR A 350 -3.22 15.19 -6.22
CA TYR A 350 -2.67 16.42 -6.79
C TYR A 350 -1.61 17.05 -5.89
N HIS A 351 -1.91 17.20 -4.59
CA HIS A 351 -0.99 17.82 -3.63
C HIS A 351 0.31 17.04 -3.49
N ASN A 352 0.23 15.72 -3.44
CA ASN A 352 1.39 14.86 -3.22
C ASN A 352 2.25 14.72 -4.49
N LEU A 353 1.64 14.55 -5.65
CA LEU A 353 2.40 14.28 -6.87
C LEU A 353 3.11 15.53 -7.42
N ASN A 354 2.61 16.73 -7.18
CA ASN A 354 3.25 17.96 -7.64
C ASN A 354 4.64 18.25 -7.03
N ARG A 355 5.05 17.51 -6.00
CA ARG A 355 6.43 17.55 -5.46
C ARG A 355 7.41 16.64 -6.19
N LEU A 356 6.93 15.79 -7.13
CA LEU A 356 7.67 14.73 -7.79
C LEU A 356 7.82 15.00 -9.30
N LEU A 357 8.23 16.23 -9.65
CA LEU A 357 8.34 16.66 -11.05
C LEU A 357 9.69 16.32 -11.71
N ASP A 358 10.60 15.72 -10.97
CA ASP A 358 11.99 15.49 -11.40
C ASP A 358 12.20 14.10 -12.04
N LYS A 359 11.26 13.19 -11.91
CA LYS A 359 11.34 11.81 -12.43
C LYS A 359 9.96 11.29 -12.81
N PRO A 360 9.89 10.22 -13.65
CA PRO A 360 8.64 9.52 -13.88
C PRO A 360 8.02 9.02 -12.57
N VAL A 361 6.70 9.06 -12.50
CA VAL A 361 5.91 8.59 -11.35
C VAL A 361 5.05 7.40 -11.74
N TYR A 362 4.97 6.40 -10.88
CA TYR A 362 4.01 5.31 -10.94
C TYR A 362 3.28 5.23 -9.60
N ILE A 363 1.95 5.24 -9.62
CA ILE A 363 1.15 4.88 -8.45
C ILE A 363 1.17 3.36 -8.36
N THR A 364 1.89 2.84 -7.37
CA THR A 364 2.10 1.39 -7.18
C THR A 364 1.14 0.77 -6.19
N GLU A 365 0.39 1.59 -5.45
CA GLU A 365 -0.79 1.21 -4.68
C GLU A 365 -1.73 2.39 -4.51
N ASN A 366 -3.01 2.16 -4.82
CA ASN A 366 -4.13 3.03 -4.49
C ASN A 366 -5.42 2.21 -4.61
N GLY A 367 -6.30 2.32 -3.63
CA GLY A 367 -7.55 1.57 -3.58
C GLY A 367 -8.31 1.83 -2.29
N CYS A 368 -9.47 1.23 -2.16
CA CYS A 368 -10.30 1.38 -0.96
C CYS A 368 -10.84 0.04 -0.46
N SER A 369 -10.96 -0.08 0.86
CA SER A 369 -11.70 -1.16 1.49
C SER A 369 -13.18 -0.78 1.59
N CYS A 370 -14.05 -1.52 0.90
CA CYS A 370 -15.49 -1.32 0.98
C CYS A 370 -16.24 -2.62 0.66
N TYR A 371 -17.42 -2.81 1.27
CA TYR A 371 -18.32 -3.93 0.96
C TYR A 371 -19.26 -3.61 -0.19
N ASP A 372 -19.72 -2.37 -0.28
CA ASP A 372 -20.53 -1.91 -1.40
C ASP A 372 -19.60 -1.51 -2.56
N ASP A 373 -19.61 -2.30 -3.61
CA ASP A 373 -18.71 -2.13 -4.76
C ASP A 373 -18.98 -0.86 -5.56
N ASP A 374 -20.17 -0.27 -5.46
CA ASP A 374 -20.50 1.03 -6.05
C ASP A 374 -19.59 2.14 -5.48
N PHE A 375 -19.20 2.06 -4.21
CA PHE A 375 -18.22 2.97 -3.63
C PHE A 375 -16.84 2.83 -4.26
N ARG A 376 -16.41 1.59 -4.60
CA ARG A 376 -15.14 1.37 -5.28
C ARG A 376 -15.13 1.98 -6.68
N ILE A 377 -16.26 1.92 -7.38
CA ILE A 377 -16.43 2.58 -8.69
C ILE A 377 -16.30 4.10 -8.55
N VAL A 378 -16.96 4.70 -7.54
CA VAL A 378 -16.82 6.13 -7.23
C VAL A 378 -15.39 6.49 -6.87
N TYR A 379 -14.74 5.69 -6.01
CA TYR A 379 -13.34 5.88 -5.63
C TYR A 379 -12.43 5.92 -6.86
N LEU A 380 -12.53 4.90 -7.72
CA LEU A 380 -11.76 4.83 -8.96
C LEU A 380 -11.99 6.06 -9.84
N ALA A 381 -13.25 6.45 -10.07
CA ALA A 381 -13.56 7.59 -10.92
C ALA A 381 -12.95 8.90 -10.40
N GLU A 382 -13.08 9.18 -9.11
CA GLU A 382 -12.59 10.42 -8.49
C GLU A 382 -11.05 10.45 -8.40
N TYR A 383 -10.41 9.34 -7.98
CA TYR A 383 -8.94 9.29 -7.90
C TYR A 383 -8.28 9.34 -9.27
N LEU A 384 -8.85 8.69 -10.28
CA LEU A 384 -8.36 8.79 -11.65
C LEU A 384 -8.55 10.20 -12.22
N SER A 385 -9.64 10.88 -11.86
CA SER A 385 -9.83 12.30 -12.21
C SER A 385 -8.74 13.18 -11.59
N ALA A 386 -8.43 12.98 -10.30
CA ALA A 386 -7.37 13.72 -9.63
C ALA A 386 -5.97 13.42 -10.23
N MET A 387 -5.72 12.19 -10.66
CA MET A 387 -4.48 11.81 -11.38
C MET A 387 -4.37 12.52 -12.74
N ASN A 388 -5.49 12.62 -13.48
CA ASN A 388 -5.52 13.36 -14.72
C ASN A 388 -5.22 14.86 -14.51
N GLU A 389 -5.73 15.47 -13.44
CA GLU A 389 -5.38 16.85 -13.08
C GLU A 389 -3.90 17.01 -12.71
N ALA A 390 -3.32 16.03 -11.99
CA ALA A 390 -1.88 16.02 -11.71
C ALA A 390 -1.04 15.95 -13.00
N ILE A 391 -1.43 15.13 -13.97
CA ILE A 391 -0.77 15.06 -15.29
C ILE A 391 -0.88 16.41 -16.01
N LYS A 392 -2.05 17.05 -16.01
CA LYS A 392 -2.23 18.39 -16.63
C LYS A 392 -1.37 19.46 -15.97
N SER A 393 -1.04 19.30 -14.69
CA SER A 393 -0.14 20.21 -13.96
C SER A 393 1.35 19.97 -14.21
N GLY A 394 1.71 18.94 -15.01
CA GLY A 394 3.08 18.65 -15.41
C GLY A 394 3.72 17.45 -14.74
N VAL A 395 2.99 16.67 -13.93
CA VAL A 395 3.50 15.43 -13.35
C VAL A 395 3.65 14.37 -14.45
N ASP A 396 4.83 13.78 -14.57
CA ASP A 396 5.11 12.65 -15.48
C ASP A 396 4.59 11.34 -14.88
N LEU A 397 3.27 11.24 -14.71
CA LEU A 397 2.59 10.06 -14.21
C LEU A 397 2.41 9.05 -15.36
N ARG A 398 3.05 7.88 -15.26
CA ARG A 398 3.13 6.88 -16.32
C ARG A 398 2.36 5.59 -16.06
N GLY A 399 1.85 5.40 -14.84
CA GLY A 399 1.11 4.17 -14.54
C GLY A 399 0.35 4.22 -13.22
N TYR A 400 -0.61 3.31 -13.12
CA TYR A 400 -1.49 3.13 -11.97
C TYR A 400 -1.74 1.65 -11.72
N LEU A 401 -1.38 1.18 -10.52
CA LEU A 401 -1.60 -0.18 -10.04
C LEU A 401 -2.60 -0.14 -8.87
N TYR A 402 -3.78 -0.70 -9.10
CA TYR A 402 -4.83 -0.73 -8.09
C TYR A 402 -4.47 -1.66 -6.93
N TRP A 403 -4.66 -1.22 -5.69
CA TRP A 403 -4.56 -2.06 -4.50
C TRP A 403 -5.96 -2.45 -4.01
N SER A 404 -6.30 -3.75 -4.07
CA SER A 404 -5.50 -4.88 -4.48
C SER A 404 -6.23 -5.68 -5.57
N PHE A 405 -5.52 -6.58 -6.23
CA PHE A 405 -6.16 -7.47 -7.20
C PHE A 405 -7.18 -8.38 -6.53
N LEU A 406 -6.78 -9.03 -5.43
CA LEU A 406 -7.60 -9.97 -4.67
C LEU A 406 -8.05 -9.36 -3.34
N ASP A 407 -9.25 -9.71 -2.85
CA ASP A 407 -9.53 -9.59 -1.42
C ASP A 407 -8.55 -10.47 -0.67
N ASN A 408 -7.82 -9.91 0.28
CA ASN A 408 -6.67 -10.60 0.88
C ASN A 408 -6.61 -10.44 2.40
N TYR A 409 -5.58 -11.04 3.01
CA TYR A 409 -5.26 -10.89 4.42
C TYR A 409 -4.66 -9.51 4.70
N GLU A 410 -5.36 -8.66 5.43
CA GLU A 410 -4.92 -7.30 5.77
C GLU A 410 -4.29 -7.25 7.17
N TRP A 411 -3.09 -7.84 7.28
CA TRP A 411 -2.15 -7.76 8.41
C TRP A 411 -2.69 -8.10 9.80
N SER A 412 -3.81 -8.72 9.95
CA SER A 412 -4.40 -9.27 11.18
C SER A 412 -5.84 -9.74 10.98
N THR A 413 -6.39 -9.60 9.77
CA THR A 413 -7.81 -9.89 9.52
C THR A 413 -8.11 -10.00 8.04
N TYR A 414 -9.23 -10.66 7.71
CA TYR A 414 -9.83 -10.73 6.37
C TYR A 414 -11.04 -9.79 6.19
N ILE A 415 -11.31 -8.93 7.20
CA ILE A 415 -12.45 -8.00 7.16
C ILE A 415 -12.33 -6.96 6.04
N PRO A 416 -11.18 -6.29 5.81
CA PRO A 416 -11.06 -5.32 4.73
C PRO A 416 -11.20 -5.96 3.34
N LYS A 417 -12.02 -5.37 2.49
CA LYS A 417 -12.28 -5.85 1.13
C LYS A 417 -11.74 -4.84 0.12
N PHE A 418 -10.43 -4.93 -0.16
CA PHE A 418 -9.75 -4.07 -1.13
C PHE A 418 -9.82 -4.61 -2.57
N GLY A 419 -10.01 -5.92 -2.72
CA GLY A 419 -9.88 -6.59 -4.00
C GLY A 419 -10.85 -6.12 -5.08
N LEU A 420 -10.36 -6.07 -6.32
CA LEU A 420 -11.21 -6.07 -7.51
C LEU A 420 -11.88 -7.44 -7.71
N VAL A 421 -11.25 -8.48 -7.18
CA VAL A 421 -11.70 -9.86 -7.23
C VAL A 421 -11.97 -10.37 -5.82
N GLU A 422 -13.17 -10.85 -5.59
CA GLU A 422 -13.54 -11.54 -4.37
C GLU A 422 -12.87 -12.91 -4.31
N VAL A 423 -12.44 -13.30 -3.12
CA VAL A 423 -11.90 -14.64 -2.81
C VAL A 423 -12.83 -15.33 -1.84
N ASP A 424 -13.40 -16.44 -2.27
CA ASP A 424 -14.24 -17.30 -1.43
C ASP A 424 -13.36 -18.35 -0.73
N TYR A 425 -12.95 -18.04 0.50
CA TYR A 425 -12.02 -18.86 1.29
C TYR A 425 -12.57 -20.23 1.67
N GLU A 426 -13.90 -20.39 1.74
CA GLU A 426 -14.56 -21.62 2.11
C GLU A 426 -14.78 -22.55 0.90
N ASN A 427 -14.84 -21.96 -0.32
CA ASN A 427 -15.08 -22.69 -1.55
C ASN A 427 -13.82 -22.75 -2.42
N SER A 428 -12.78 -23.42 -1.93
CA SER A 428 -11.52 -23.67 -2.64
C SER A 428 -10.86 -22.40 -3.20
N PHE A 429 -10.99 -21.27 -2.50
CA PHE A 429 -10.45 -19.97 -2.89
C PHE A 429 -10.96 -19.47 -4.25
N LYS A 430 -12.20 -19.77 -4.61
CA LYS A 430 -12.80 -19.34 -5.87
C LYS A 430 -12.67 -17.83 -6.07
N ARG A 431 -12.24 -17.42 -7.28
CA ARG A 431 -12.12 -16.03 -7.70
C ARG A 431 -13.41 -15.56 -8.37
N THR A 432 -13.97 -14.45 -7.92
CA THR A 432 -15.14 -13.82 -8.55
C THR A 432 -14.88 -12.33 -8.78
N PRO A 433 -14.68 -11.89 -10.04
CA PRO A 433 -14.50 -10.46 -10.35
C PRO A 433 -15.74 -9.67 -9.96
N LYS A 434 -15.52 -8.55 -9.27
CA LYS A 434 -16.58 -7.62 -8.86
C LYS A 434 -16.99 -6.69 -10.03
N PRO A 435 -18.13 -6.00 -9.97
CA PRO A 435 -18.51 -4.99 -10.97
C PRO A 435 -17.42 -3.93 -11.20
N SER A 436 -16.72 -3.51 -10.15
CA SER A 436 -15.58 -2.58 -10.24
C SER A 436 -14.41 -3.13 -11.05
N ALA A 437 -14.18 -4.44 -11.09
CA ALA A 437 -13.15 -5.06 -11.93
C ALA A 437 -13.46 -4.87 -13.41
N TYR A 438 -14.72 -5.04 -13.80
CA TYR A 438 -15.17 -4.82 -15.18
C TYR A 438 -15.21 -3.34 -15.54
N PHE A 439 -15.59 -2.48 -14.59
CA PHE A 439 -15.48 -1.03 -14.76
C PHE A 439 -14.03 -0.62 -15.02
N TYR A 440 -13.09 -1.14 -14.21
CA TYR A 440 -11.66 -0.87 -14.37
C TYR A 440 -11.11 -1.43 -15.70
N LYS A 441 -11.55 -2.61 -16.11
CA LYS A 441 -11.24 -3.17 -17.43
C LYS A 441 -11.61 -2.20 -18.56
N GLU A 442 -12.82 -1.65 -18.55
CA GLU A 442 -13.24 -0.68 -19.58
C GLU A 442 -12.45 0.64 -19.52
N ILE A 443 -12.02 1.08 -18.33
CA ILE A 443 -11.08 2.21 -18.16
C ILE A 443 -9.74 1.89 -18.85
N ILE A 444 -9.21 0.70 -18.65
CA ILE A 444 -7.95 0.22 -19.27
C ILE A 444 -8.07 0.19 -20.79
N GLU A 445 -9.12 -0.45 -21.32
CA GLU A 445 -9.37 -0.57 -22.76
C GLU A 445 -9.58 0.80 -23.42
N ASN A 446 -10.26 1.72 -22.72
CA ASN A 446 -10.50 3.07 -23.18
C ASN A 446 -9.27 4.00 -22.98
N ASN A 447 -8.24 3.54 -22.24
CA ASN A 447 -7.14 4.35 -21.74
C ASN A 447 -7.61 5.66 -21.07
N GLY A 448 -8.66 5.58 -20.25
CA GLY A 448 -9.22 6.75 -19.57
C GLY A 448 -10.69 6.60 -19.20
N PHE A 449 -11.18 7.60 -18.52
CA PHE A 449 -12.54 7.65 -17.99
C PHE A 449 -13.52 8.20 -19.03
N SER A 450 -14.75 7.69 -19.02
CA SER A 450 -15.89 8.36 -19.67
C SER A 450 -17.19 8.14 -18.91
N GLN A 451 -18.08 9.13 -19.00
CA GLN A 451 -19.44 9.04 -18.44
C GLN A 451 -20.25 7.89 -19.04
N LYS A 452 -19.96 7.52 -20.30
CA LYS A 452 -20.59 6.37 -20.93
C LYS A 452 -20.21 5.07 -20.23
N ILE A 453 -18.93 4.90 -19.87
CA ILE A 453 -18.44 3.73 -19.11
C ILE A 453 -19.04 3.75 -17.71
N LEU A 454 -18.96 4.88 -16.99
CA LEU A 454 -19.50 5.00 -15.63
C LEU A 454 -20.95 4.54 -15.53
N LYS A 455 -21.80 5.05 -16.42
CA LYS A 455 -23.26 4.78 -16.42
C LYS A 455 -23.65 3.33 -16.72
N LYS A 456 -22.74 2.48 -17.18
CA LYS A 456 -22.98 1.04 -17.30
C LYS A 456 -22.98 0.36 -15.93
N TYR A 457 -22.12 0.82 -15.02
CA TYR A 457 -21.87 0.16 -13.74
C TYR A 457 -22.49 0.90 -12.56
N LEU A 458 -22.63 2.23 -12.64
CA LEU A 458 -23.17 3.06 -11.58
C LEU A 458 -24.37 3.87 -12.12
N LYS A 459 -25.53 3.67 -11.54
CA LYS A 459 -26.77 4.38 -11.96
C LYS A 459 -27.10 5.55 -11.03
N ASN A 460 -26.77 5.41 -9.76
CA ASN A 460 -27.02 6.42 -8.73
C ASN A 460 -25.81 6.51 -7.82
N MET A 461 -25.63 7.65 -7.16
CA MET A 461 -24.63 7.75 -6.09
C MET A 461 -24.95 6.72 -4.99
N PRO A 462 -23.95 5.93 -4.55
CA PRO A 462 -24.15 4.96 -3.49
C PRO A 462 -24.58 5.67 -2.20
N ARG A 463 -25.41 5.01 -1.42
CA ARG A 463 -25.79 5.49 -0.09
C ARG A 463 -24.75 5.05 0.93
N VAL A 464 -24.55 5.88 1.96
CA VAL A 464 -23.74 5.48 3.10
C VAL A 464 -24.44 4.31 3.78
N ASP A 465 -23.78 3.14 3.78
CA ASP A 465 -24.30 1.98 4.49
C ASP A 465 -23.96 2.11 5.97
N THR A 466 -24.98 2.37 6.78
CA THR A 466 -24.86 2.52 8.23
C THR A 466 -25.02 1.20 8.98
N SER A 467 -25.30 0.10 8.26
CA SER A 467 -25.43 -1.24 8.87
C SER A 467 -24.09 -1.91 9.12
N LEU A 468 -23.02 -1.43 8.48
CA LEU A 468 -21.67 -1.98 8.65
C LEU A 468 -21.09 -1.57 10.01
N PRO A 469 -20.46 -2.50 10.73
CA PRO A 469 -19.80 -2.18 11.98
C PRO A 469 -18.63 -1.23 11.69
N ILE A 470 -18.69 -0.02 12.25
CA ILE A 470 -17.54 0.87 12.31
C ILE A 470 -16.65 0.32 13.42
N ILE A 471 -15.56 -0.31 13.04
CA ILE A 471 -14.52 -0.71 14.00
C ILE A 471 -13.65 0.52 14.22
N ILE A 472 -13.90 1.21 15.34
CA ILE A 472 -13.13 2.38 15.79
C ILE A 472 -11.84 1.92 16.47
#